data_b3c5cad8e9284a255b5a167aa745b225
#
_entry.id   b3c5cad8e9284a255b5a167aa745b225
#
_cell.length_a   1.000
_cell.length_b   1.000
_cell.length_c   1.000
_cell.angle_alpha   90.00
_cell.angle_beta   90.00
_cell.angle_gamma   90.00
#
_symmetry.space_group_name_H-M   'P 1'
#
loop_
_entity.id
_entity.type
_entity.pdbx_description
1 polymer ?
#
loop_
_entity_poly.entity_id
_entity_poly.type
_entity_poly.pdbx_seq_one_letter_code
_entity_poly.pdbx_strand_id
1 'polypeptide(L)'
;MQNIPTITLVVALALEDEVGRWLMHRRPDHKHHGGLWEFPGGKVESHETPVNALVREISEELGITIRAGDLIPAGFAQEEENARERPIVILLYTCTRWEGEPAALEGGAIDWFTPDAIAELAKPPLDVELAAGLMQKKAD
;
A
#
# COMPACT_ATOMS: atom_id res chain seq x y z
N MET A 1 -13.54 22.81 -20.48
CA MET A 1 -13.96 21.89 -19.39
C MET A 1 -12.76 21.15 -18.84
N GLN A 2 -12.63 21.11 -17.55
CA GLN A 2 -11.55 20.38 -16.91
C GLN A 2 -12.02 18.97 -16.55
N ASN A 3 -11.18 17.97 -16.89
CA ASN A 3 -11.42 16.59 -16.53
C ASN A 3 -10.63 16.26 -15.26
N ILE A 4 -11.05 16.84 -14.14
CA ILE A 4 -10.40 16.57 -12.85
C ILE A 4 -11.12 15.39 -12.22
N PRO A 5 -10.38 14.30 -11.89
CA PRO A 5 -11.00 13.19 -11.19
C PRO A 5 -11.56 13.61 -9.84
N THR A 6 -12.70 13.05 -9.48
CA THR A 6 -13.35 13.33 -8.20
C THR A 6 -12.86 12.40 -7.10
N ILE A 7 -11.70 11.78 -7.27
CA ILE A 7 -11.12 10.85 -6.31
C ILE A 7 -9.68 11.24 -5.96
N THR A 8 -9.21 10.75 -4.82
CA THR A 8 -7.79 10.78 -4.47
C THR A 8 -7.25 9.40 -4.77
N LEU A 9 -6.31 9.31 -5.70
CA LEU A 9 -5.73 8.03 -6.09
C LEU A 9 -4.47 7.75 -5.28
N VAL A 10 -4.46 6.59 -4.65
CA VAL A 10 -3.36 6.11 -3.80
C VAL A 10 -2.89 4.76 -4.33
N VAL A 11 -1.61 4.49 -4.23
CA VAL A 11 -1.02 3.21 -4.59
C VAL A 11 -0.39 2.57 -3.36
N ALA A 12 -0.43 1.25 -3.28
CA ALA A 12 0.11 0.51 -2.15
C ALA A 12 0.78 -0.77 -2.61
N LEU A 13 1.73 -1.24 -1.81
CA LEU A 13 2.56 -2.39 -2.15
C LEU A 13 2.39 -3.52 -1.14
N ALA A 14 2.13 -4.73 -1.65
CA ALA A 14 2.24 -5.95 -0.89
C ALA A 14 3.58 -6.61 -1.31
N LEU A 15 4.63 -6.28 -0.58
CA LEU A 15 5.98 -6.81 -0.84
C LEU A 15 6.10 -8.15 -0.11
N GLU A 16 6.34 -9.20 -0.88
CA GLU A 16 6.40 -10.57 -0.36
C GLU A 16 7.83 -11.09 -0.36
N ASP A 17 8.26 -11.65 0.79
CA ASP A 17 9.59 -12.25 0.91
C ASP A 17 9.59 -13.71 0.46
N GLU A 18 10.75 -14.37 0.55
CA GLU A 18 10.94 -15.74 0.07
C GLU A 18 10.14 -16.79 0.82
N VAL A 19 9.72 -16.48 2.06
CA VAL A 19 8.96 -17.43 2.88
C VAL A 19 7.48 -17.07 2.97
N GLY A 20 7.00 -16.16 2.13
CA GLY A 20 5.58 -15.83 2.05
C GLY A 20 5.09 -14.85 3.09
N ARG A 21 5.98 -14.04 3.66
CA ARG A 21 5.59 -12.96 4.56
C ARG A 21 5.52 -11.65 3.79
N TRP A 22 4.64 -10.76 4.23
CA TRP A 22 4.43 -9.45 3.61
C TRP A 22 4.84 -8.33 4.53
N LEU A 23 5.44 -7.27 3.94
CA LEU A 23 5.90 -6.11 4.68
C LEU A 23 4.73 -5.16 4.93
N MET A 24 4.54 -4.80 6.21
CA MET A 24 3.53 -3.82 6.60
C MET A 24 4.23 -2.66 7.29
N HIS A 25 3.61 -1.49 7.21
CA HIS A 25 4.08 -0.26 7.85
C HIS A 25 3.09 0.16 8.93
N ARG A 26 3.59 0.41 10.13
CA ARG A 26 2.78 0.92 11.24
C ARG A 26 2.87 2.44 11.22
N ARG A 27 1.74 3.11 11.08
CA ARG A 27 1.69 4.57 11.02
C ARG A 27 2.15 5.19 12.33
N PRO A 28 2.92 6.31 12.28
CA PRO A 28 3.32 7.02 13.50
C PRO A 28 2.09 7.41 14.31
N ASP A 29 2.20 7.37 15.65
CA ASP A 29 1.07 7.59 16.54
C ASP A 29 0.41 8.96 16.39
N HIS A 30 1.16 9.97 15.98
CA HIS A 30 0.64 11.34 15.84
C HIS A 30 -0.12 11.60 14.54
N LYS A 31 -0.14 10.64 13.62
CA LYS A 31 -0.84 10.78 12.34
C LYS A 31 -2.25 10.19 12.41
N HIS A 32 -3.08 10.57 11.40
CA HIS A 32 -4.40 9.96 11.22
C HIS A 32 -4.23 8.44 11.08
N HIS A 33 -5.05 7.67 11.77
CA HIS A 33 -4.92 6.21 11.90
C HIS A 33 -3.59 5.78 12.52
N GLY A 34 -3.02 6.62 13.40
CA GLY A 34 -1.77 6.31 14.09
C GLY A 34 -1.82 4.99 14.83
N GLY A 35 -0.72 4.25 14.78
CA GLY A 35 -0.62 2.94 15.41
C GLY A 35 -1.21 1.79 14.62
N LEU A 36 -1.92 2.07 13.51
CA LEU A 36 -2.50 1.03 12.65
C LEU A 36 -1.49 0.61 11.58
N TRP A 37 -1.62 -0.65 11.15
CA TRP A 37 -0.74 -1.22 10.13
C TRP A 37 -1.37 -1.11 8.74
N GLU A 38 -0.59 -0.75 7.76
CA GLU A 38 -1.04 -0.54 6.39
C GLU A 38 -0.02 -1.10 5.40
N PHE A 39 -0.47 -1.35 4.18
CA PHE A 39 0.46 -1.60 3.08
C PHE A 39 1.18 -0.28 2.76
N PRO A 40 2.51 -0.29 2.64
CA PRO A 40 3.23 0.96 2.32
C PRO A 40 2.87 1.49 0.94
N GLY A 41 2.93 2.80 0.78
CA GLY A 41 2.60 3.47 -0.48
C GLY A 41 2.25 4.93 -0.26
N GLY A 42 1.55 5.53 -1.18
CA GLY A 42 1.18 6.93 -1.09
C GLY A 42 0.38 7.43 -2.28
N LYS A 43 0.20 8.74 -2.34
CA LYS A 43 -0.62 9.38 -3.37
C LYS A 43 0.08 9.40 -4.73
N VAL A 44 -0.71 9.19 -5.78
CA VAL A 44 -0.27 9.40 -7.15
C VAL A 44 -0.31 10.89 -7.42
N GLU A 45 0.82 11.46 -7.83
CA GLU A 45 0.91 12.89 -8.15
C GLU A 45 0.54 13.13 -9.61
N SER A 46 0.25 14.40 -9.94
CA SER A 46 -0.02 14.77 -11.33
C SER A 46 1.19 14.40 -12.19
N HIS A 47 0.91 13.94 -13.39
CA HIS A 47 1.91 13.51 -14.37
C HIS A 47 2.61 12.19 -14.03
N GLU A 48 2.16 11.48 -12.98
CA GLU A 48 2.65 10.13 -12.69
C GLU A 48 1.63 9.08 -13.11
N THR A 49 2.13 7.93 -13.55
CA THR A 49 1.30 6.73 -13.63
C THR A 49 1.26 6.08 -12.26
N PRO A 50 0.24 5.26 -11.94
CA PRO A 50 0.19 4.56 -10.65
C PRO A 50 1.46 3.76 -10.35
N VAL A 51 1.99 3.04 -11.34
CA VAL A 51 3.18 2.21 -11.16
C VAL A 51 4.40 3.07 -10.82
N ASN A 52 4.61 4.17 -11.54
CA ASN A 52 5.74 5.06 -11.28
C ASN A 52 5.60 5.76 -9.94
N ALA A 53 4.38 6.11 -9.54
CA ALA A 53 4.11 6.68 -8.21
C ALA A 53 4.53 5.70 -7.12
N LEU A 54 4.21 4.40 -7.30
CA LEU A 54 4.56 3.39 -6.31
C LEU A 54 6.08 3.21 -6.21
N VAL A 55 6.78 3.18 -7.33
CA VAL A 55 8.25 3.12 -7.33
C VAL A 55 8.84 4.28 -6.53
N ARG A 56 8.35 5.49 -6.76
CA ARG A 56 8.80 6.68 -6.05
C ARG A 56 8.46 6.63 -4.55
N GLU A 57 7.21 6.33 -4.22
CA GLU A 57 6.76 6.28 -2.82
C GLU A 57 7.54 5.26 -2.00
N ILE A 58 7.77 4.09 -2.56
CA ILE A 58 8.50 3.03 -1.86
C ILE A 58 9.97 3.42 -1.65
N SER A 59 10.58 4.10 -2.61
CA SER A 59 11.93 4.63 -2.44
C SER A 59 11.99 5.65 -1.30
N GLU A 60 11.03 6.58 -1.26
CA GLU A 60 10.98 7.62 -0.23
C GLU A 60 10.67 7.05 1.16
N GLU A 61 9.69 6.16 1.23
CA GLU A 61 9.19 5.65 2.51
C GLU A 61 10.06 4.56 3.09
N LEU A 62 10.58 3.65 2.27
CA LEU A 62 11.30 2.45 2.71
C LEU A 62 12.77 2.40 2.31
N GLY A 63 13.21 3.25 1.41
CA GLY A 63 14.61 3.28 0.97
C GLY A 63 15.02 2.11 0.09
N ILE A 64 14.06 1.39 -0.49
CA ILE A 64 14.36 0.28 -1.40
C ILE A 64 13.96 0.65 -2.82
N THR A 65 14.53 -0.05 -3.79
CA THR A 65 14.23 0.14 -5.20
C THR A 65 13.42 -1.05 -5.72
N ILE A 66 12.23 -0.78 -6.22
CA ILE A 66 11.41 -1.74 -6.95
C ILE A 66 11.34 -1.30 -8.40
N ARG A 67 11.07 -2.24 -9.30
CA ARG A 67 10.99 -1.96 -10.73
C ARG A 67 9.56 -2.03 -11.21
N ALA A 68 9.18 -1.07 -12.05
CA ALA A 68 7.83 -1.00 -12.61
C ALA A 68 7.39 -2.34 -13.24
N GLY A 69 8.29 -2.98 -13.99
CA GLY A 69 7.97 -4.24 -14.67
C GLY A 69 7.74 -5.44 -13.76
N ASP A 70 8.12 -5.33 -12.48
CA ASP A 70 7.92 -6.41 -11.51
C ASP A 70 6.64 -6.25 -10.70
N LEU A 71 5.90 -5.17 -10.88
CA LEU A 71 4.67 -4.89 -10.14
C LEU A 71 3.47 -5.56 -10.82
N ILE A 72 2.71 -6.32 -10.03
CA ILE A 72 1.53 -7.05 -10.53
C ILE A 72 0.30 -6.49 -9.83
N PRO A 73 -0.72 -6.04 -10.60
CA PRO A 73 -1.98 -5.58 -9.98
C PRO A 73 -2.61 -6.69 -9.14
N ALA A 74 -3.02 -6.35 -7.93
CA ALA A 74 -3.53 -7.33 -6.97
C ALA A 74 -4.92 -7.00 -6.43
N GLY A 75 -5.47 -5.84 -6.78
CA GLY A 75 -6.80 -5.47 -6.34
C GLY A 75 -6.87 -3.99 -6.02
N PHE A 76 -8.02 -3.58 -5.52
CA PHE A 76 -8.22 -2.20 -5.09
C PHE A 76 -9.28 -2.13 -3.99
N ALA A 77 -9.28 -1.01 -3.28
CA ALA A 77 -10.33 -0.70 -2.33
C ALA A 77 -10.67 0.77 -2.48
N GLN A 78 -11.90 1.13 -2.16
CA GLN A 78 -12.33 2.52 -2.32
C GLN A 78 -13.27 2.93 -1.20
N GLU A 79 -13.20 4.21 -0.83
CA GLU A 79 -14.15 4.80 0.10
C GLU A 79 -15.49 4.98 -0.59
N GLU A 80 -16.55 5.07 0.22
CA GLU A 80 -17.87 5.38 -0.30
C GLU A 80 -17.90 6.79 -0.90
N GLU A 81 -18.79 7.01 -1.85
CA GLU A 81 -18.92 8.25 -2.61
C GLU A 81 -18.99 9.51 -1.73
N ASN A 82 -19.66 9.42 -0.59
CA ASN A 82 -19.88 10.55 0.30
C ASN A 82 -18.93 10.61 1.50
N ALA A 83 -17.89 9.78 1.53
CA ALA A 83 -16.97 9.73 2.66
C ALA A 83 -16.23 11.06 2.85
N ARG A 84 -15.88 11.71 1.73
CA ARG A 84 -15.20 13.02 1.70
C ARG A 84 -15.36 13.64 0.32
N GLU A 85 -14.92 14.88 0.15
CA GLU A 85 -15.02 15.56 -1.14
C GLU A 85 -14.35 14.79 -2.27
N ARG A 86 -13.18 14.19 -1.99
CA ARG A 86 -12.45 13.37 -2.96
C ARG A 86 -12.17 12.00 -2.33
N PRO A 87 -13.13 11.07 -2.44
CA PRO A 87 -12.96 9.75 -1.83
C PRO A 87 -11.70 9.05 -2.31
N ILE A 88 -11.08 8.30 -1.40
CA ILE A 88 -9.82 7.61 -1.68
C ILE A 88 -10.09 6.31 -2.42
N VAL A 89 -9.29 6.06 -3.47
CA VAL A 89 -9.19 4.77 -4.15
C VAL A 89 -7.75 4.30 -4.00
N ILE A 90 -7.55 3.11 -3.47
CA ILE A 90 -6.20 2.53 -3.33
C ILE A 90 -6.06 1.38 -4.31
N LEU A 91 -5.02 1.45 -5.15
CA LEU A 91 -4.63 0.36 -6.04
C LEU A 91 -3.51 -0.41 -5.38
N LEU A 92 -3.69 -1.73 -5.21
CA LEU A 92 -2.70 -2.60 -4.58
C LEU A 92 -1.93 -3.38 -5.64
N TYR A 93 -0.62 -3.41 -5.50
CA TYR A 93 0.28 -4.21 -6.34
C TYR A 93 1.07 -5.17 -5.47
N THR A 94 1.43 -6.32 -6.03
CA THR A 94 2.36 -7.25 -5.39
C THR A 94 3.71 -7.17 -6.07
N CYS A 95 4.76 -7.49 -5.32
CA CYS A 95 6.12 -7.54 -5.82
C CYS A 95 6.94 -8.50 -4.95
N THR A 96 7.83 -9.26 -5.58
CA THR A 96 8.72 -10.19 -4.89
C THR A 96 10.19 -9.86 -5.10
N ARG A 97 10.50 -8.78 -5.81
CA ARG A 97 11.87 -8.38 -6.15
C ARG A 97 12.12 -6.94 -5.76
N TRP A 98 13.22 -6.71 -5.07
CA TRP A 98 13.64 -5.35 -4.72
C TRP A 98 15.13 -5.34 -4.42
N GLU A 99 15.70 -4.13 -4.39
CA GLU A 99 17.09 -3.91 -4.02
C GLU A 99 17.12 -3.03 -2.77
N GLY A 100 17.98 -3.38 -1.84
CA GLY A 100 18.17 -2.63 -0.60
C GLY A 100 17.48 -3.29 0.59
N GLU A 101 17.72 -2.71 1.76
CA GLU A 101 17.14 -3.19 3.02
C GLU A 101 16.04 -2.22 3.45
N PRO A 102 14.78 -2.69 3.57
CA PRO A 102 13.70 -1.79 3.96
C PRO A 102 13.92 -1.17 5.34
N ALA A 103 13.57 0.11 5.47
CA ALA A 103 13.59 0.82 6.74
C ALA A 103 12.44 1.83 6.76
N ALA A 104 11.96 2.18 7.96
CA ALA A 104 10.88 3.14 8.09
C ALA A 104 11.45 4.57 8.07
N LEU A 105 11.76 5.06 6.87
CA LEU A 105 12.45 6.34 6.69
C LEU A 105 11.62 7.56 7.06
N GLU A 106 10.29 7.44 7.00
CA GLU A 106 9.38 8.54 7.29
C GLU A 106 8.67 8.37 8.63
N GLY A 107 9.24 7.55 9.51
CA GLY A 107 8.68 7.32 10.84
C GLY A 107 7.80 6.08 10.91
N GLY A 108 7.30 5.79 12.12
CA GLY A 108 6.55 4.59 12.37
C GLY A 108 7.46 3.37 12.49
N ALA A 109 6.97 2.23 12.04
CA ALA A 109 7.71 0.98 12.10
C ALA A 109 7.35 0.11 10.91
N ILE A 110 8.22 -0.83 10.56
CA ILE A 110 7.93 -1.84 9.56
C ILE A 110 8.21 -3.21 10.16
N ASP A 111 7.50 -4.21 9.66
CA ASP A 111 7.76 -5.60 10.02
C ASP A 111 7.17 -6.52 8.97
N TRP A 112 7.62 -7.76 9.00
CA TRP A 112 7.16 -8.81 8.09
C TRP A 112 6.16 -9.70 8.80
N PHE A 113 5.05 -10.02 8.12
CA PHE A 113 3.96 -10.79 8.71
C PHE A 113 3.51 -11.90 7.78
N THR A 114 3.16 -13.04 8.37
CA THR A 114 2.50 -14.10 7.61
C THR A 114 1.09 -13.64 7.23
N PRO A 115 0.45 -14.27 6.23
CA PRO A 115 -0.94 -13.94 5.89
C PRO A 115 -1.89 -14.00 7.08
N ASP A 116 -1.77 -15.04 7.91
CA ASP A 116 -2.64 -15.18 9.09
C ASP A 116 -2.43 -14.03 10.09
N ALA A 117 -1.18 -13.62 10.28
CA ALA A 117 -0.86 -12.52 11.19
C ALA A 117 -1.41 -11.19 10.65
N ILE A 118 -1.35 -10.97 9.33
CA ILE A 118 -1.91 -9.76 8.72
C ILE A 118 -3.41 -9.65 8.97
N ALA A 119 -4.13 -10.77 8.90
CA ALA A 119 -5.57 -10.79 9.15
C ALA A 119 -5.91 -10.28 10.55
N GLU A 120 -5.01 -10.50 11.52
CA GLU A 120 -5.22 -10.10 12.92
C GLU A 120 -4.75 -8.68 13.23
N LEU A 121 -3.97 -8.05 12.35
CA LEU A 121 -3.48 -6.69 12.61
C LEU A 121 -4.60 -5.66 12.58
N ALA A 122 -4.50 -4.67 13.47
CA ALA A 122 -5.38 -3.50 13.42
C ALA A 122 -4.97 -2.65 12.22
N LYS A 123 -5.90 -2.40 11.31
CA LYS A 123 -5.66 -1.73 10.02
C LYS A 123 -6.71 -0.66 9.77
N PRO A 124 -6.37 0.38 8.98
CA PRO A 124 -7.39 1.29 8.45
C PRO A 124 -8.42 0.51 7.62
N PRO A 125 -9.66 1.01 7.50
CA PRO A 125 -10.74 0.27 6.81
C PRO A 125 -10.40 -0.21 5.40
N LEU A 126 -9.75 0.62 4.58
CA LEU A 126 -9.41 0.21 3.22
C LEU A 126 -8.34 -0.89 3.19
N ASP A 127 -7.40 -0.84 4.14
CA ASP A 127 -6.38 -1.89 4.24
C ASP A 127 -6.97 -3.22 4.71
N VAL A 128 -8.05 -3.19 5.49
CA VAL A 128 -8.81 -4.41 5.84
C VAL A 128 -9.33 -5.06 4.55
N GLU A 129 -9.94 -4.27 3.68
CA GLU A 129 -10.48 -4.77 2.40
C GLU A 129 -9.38 -5.27 1.47
N LEU A 130 -8.27 -4.51 1.37
CA LEU A 130 -7.13 -4.91 0.53
C LEU A 130 -6.55 -6.24 0.99
N ALA A 131 -6.34 -6.39 2.31
CA ALA A 131 -5.79 -7.61 2.87
C ALA A 131 -6.72 -8.81 2.63
N ALA A 132 -8.01 -8.64 2.82
CA ALA A 132 -8.99 -9.69 2.58
C ALA A 132 -8.97 -10.14 1.12
N GLY A 133 -8.95 -9.20 0.18
CA GLY A 133 -8.88 -9.50 -1.25
C GLY A 133 -7.60 -10.22 -1.64
N LEU A 134 -6.48 -9.81 -1.05
CA LEU A 134 -5.17 -10.42 -1.32
C LEU A 134 -5.14 -11.86 -0.79
N MET A 135 -5.68 -12.12 0.40
CA MET A 135 -5.76 -13.47 0.98
C MET A 135 -6.64 -14.37 0.14
N GLN A 136 -7.74 -13.87 -0.38
CA GLN A 136 -8.65 -14.59 -1.25
C GLN A 136 -7.92 -15.06 -2.51
N LYS A 137 -7.14 -14.19 -3.13
CA LYS A 137 -6.36 -14.51 -4.31
C LYS A 137 -5.31 -15.58 -4.04
N LYS A 138 -4.66 -15.52 -2.89
CA LYS A 138 -3.64 -16.50 -2.52
C LYS A 138 -4.25 -17.88 -2.25
N ALA A 139 -5.49 -17.92 -1.74
CA ALA A 139 -6.18 -19.18 -1.45
C ALA A 139 -6.66 -19.88 -2.73
N ASP A 140 -6.90 -19.13 -3.79
CA ASP A 140 -7.31 -19.68 -5.10
C ASP A 140 -6.09 -20.20 -5.89
#